data_274773b0a2e909a3609964c38d1d5de6
#
_entry.id   274773b0a2e909a3609964c38d1d5de6
#
_cell.length_a   1.000
_cell.length_b   1.000
_cell.length_c   1.000
_cell.angle_alpha   90.00
_cell.angle_beta   90.00
_cell.angle_gamma   90.00
#
_symmetry.space_group_name_H-M   'P 1'
#
loop_
_entity.id
_entity.type
_entity.pdbx_description
1 polymer ?
#
loop_
_entity_poly.entity_id
_entity_poly.type
_entity_poly.pdbx_seq_one_letter_code
_entity_poly.pdbx_strand_id
1 'polypeptide(L)'
;MAPTKLRVADPANAEAAARLSRRERRRDRSRAEILEAARRVLFRRGVAATTLNAVAKEVGVSKTALYYYFPSKDALLFEIVFRSLETQARAVHDAVEKTKDGGEALGAIVRETVHAFAPRPDDFRVAFLHGQVAGPGAVHWDEQQFARIRPLNDLLFAGAAERLQGNGGKGSGRAQVEPRLMAFLAYLAAVGLLTMKGMVESLEDPLAYSDQQLIEGFARVFAAAAGP
;
A
#
# COMPACT_ATOMS: atom_id res chain seq x y z
N MET A 1 -7.24 7.94 56.16
CA MET A 1 -6.71 7.56 54.86
C MET A 1 -6.51 6.05 54.84
N ALA A 2 -7.38 5.30 54.15
CA ALA A 2 -7.25 3.86 54.02
C ALA A 2 -6.34 3.52 52.84
N PRO A 3 -5.45 2.52 52.94
CA PRO A 3 -4.56 2.16 51.84
C PRO A 3 -5.34 1.45 50.74
N THR A 4 -5.28 1.96 49.53
CA THR A 4 -5.78 1.33 48.28
C THR A 4 -5.03 0.02 48.09
N LYS A 5 -5.70 -1.12 48.29
CA LYS A 5 -5.16 -2.45 47.95
C LYS A 5 -4.93 -2.51 46.44
N LEU A 6 -3.68 -2.57 45.99
CA LEU A 6 -3.31 -2.97 44.64
C LEU A 6 -3.94 -4.34 44.37
N ARG A 7 -4.81 -4.39 43.39
CA ARG A 7 -5.41 -5.63 42.88
C ARG A 7 -4.32 -6.42 42.14
N VAL A 8 -3.76 -7.40 42.80
CA VAL A 8 -2.82 -8.35 42.20
C VAL A 8 -3.57 -9.06 41.07
N ALA A 9 -3.07 -8.97 39.82
CA ALA A 9 -3.68 -9.66 38.69
C ALA A 9 -3.67 -11.18 38.95
N ASP A 10 -4.80 -11.81 38.77
CA ASP A 10 -4.96 -13.26 38.94
C ASP A 10 -4.03 -14.01 37.96
N PRO A 11 -3.10 -14.83 38.46
CA PRO A 11 -2.13 -15.54 37.61
C PRO A 11 -2.80 -16.45 36.56
N ALA A 12 -4.00 -16.98 36.85
CA ALA A 12 -4.77 -17.76 35.87
C ALA A 12 -5.23 -16.90 34.67
N ASN A 13 -5.57 -15.64 34.93
CA ASN A 13 -5.99 -14.70 33.89
C ASN A 13 -4.80 -14.24 33.01
N ALA A 14 -3.62 -14.10 33.63
CA ALA A 14 -2.38 -13.79 32.93
C ALA A 14 -1.93 -14.95 32.01
N GLU A 15 -2.07 -16.19 32.49
CA GLU A 15 -1.72 -17.37 31.68
C GLU A 15 -2.70 -17.60 30.51
N ALA A 16 -4.00 -17.39 30.74
CA ALA A 16 -5.02 -17.44 29.69
C ALA A 16 -4.76 -16.37 28.60
N ALA A 17 -4.44 -15.15 29.00
CA ALA A 17 -4.07 -14.08 28.08
C ALA A 17 -2.80 -14.40 27.28
N ALA A 18 -1.79 -15.00 27.92
CA ALA A 18 -0.57 -15.42 27.26
C ALA A 18 -0.79 -16.58 26.25
N ARG A 19 -1.71 -17.50 26.52
CA ARG A 19 -2.11 -18.58 25.60
C ARG A 19 -2.86 -18.02 24.38
N LEU A 20 -3.79 -17.10 24.58
CA LEU A 20 -4.50 -16.41 23.50
C LEU A 20 -3.52 -15.66 22.59
N SER A 21 -2.63 -14.85 23.16
CA SER A 21 -1.60 -14.11 22.42
C SER A 21 -0.65 -15.04 21.63
N ARG A 22 -0.29 -16.22 22.17
CA ARG A 22 0.52 -17.22 21.42
C ARG A 22 -0.27 -17.82 20.26
N ARG A 23 -1.56 -18.07 20.43
CA ARG A 23 -2.43 -18.61 19.39
C ARG A 23 -2.65 -17.61 18.26
N GLU A 24 -2.86 -16.35 18.61
CA GLU A 24 -2.98 -15.24 17.64
C GLU A 24 -1.70 -15.07 16.83
N ARG A 25 -0.53 -14.98 17.46
CA ARG A 25 0.77 -14.89 16.76
C ARG A 25 1.02 -16.08 15.84
N ARG A 26 0.64 -17.29 16.22
CA ARG A 26 0.74 -18.47 15.36
C ARG A 26 -0.18 -18.37 14.16
N ARG A 27 -1.41 -17.90 14.37
CA ARG A 27 -2.39 -17.66 13.30
C ARG A 27 -1.91 -16.62 12.31
N ASP A 28 -1.35 -15.50 12.79
CA ASP A 28 -0.83 -14.43 11.95
C ASP A 28 0.37 -14.89 11.12
N ARG A 29 1.26 -15.68 11.72
CA ARG A 29 2.39 -16.28 11.00
C ARG A 29 1.91 -17.21 9.89
N SER A 30 1.00 -18.12 10.19
CA SER A 30 0.44 -19.02 9.18
C SER A 30 -0.27 -18.26 8.06
N ARG A 31 -1.00 -17.18 8.40
CA ARG A 31 -1.63 -16.31 7.40
C ARG A 31 -0.60 -15.62 6.50
N ALA A 32 0.51 -15.16 7.06
CA ALA A 32 1.60 -14.55 6.30
C ALA A 32 2.28 -15.56 5.36
N GLU A 33 2.56 -16.79 5.82
CA GLU A 33 3.12 -17.87 5.01
C GLU A 33 2.21 -18.24 3.83
N ILE A 34 0.89 -18.30 4.06
CA ILE A 34 -0.11 -18.54 3.01
C ILE A 34 -0.08 -17.41 1.96
N LEU A 35 -0.03 -16.15 2.39
CA LEU A 35 0.00 -15.02 1.47
C LEU A 35 1.27 -14.98 0.62
N GLU A 36 2.43 -15.29 1.19
CA GLU A 36 3.68 -15.38 0.43
C GLU A 36 3.64 -16.52 -0.60
N ALA A 37 3.08 -17.67 -0.24
CA ALA A 37 2.88 -18.76 -1.20
C ALA A 37 1.87 -18.38 -2.29
N ALA A 38 0.78 -17.70 -1.92
CA ALA A 38 -0.21 -17.21 -2.88
C ALA A 38 0.42 -16.21 -3.87
N ARG A 39 1.30 -15.32 -3.40
CA ARG A 39 2.08 -14.43 -4.28
C ARG A 39 2.95 -15.21 -5.25
N ARG A 40 3.71 -16.20 -4.76
CA ARG A 40 4.52 -17.05 -5.64
C ARG A 40 3.68 -17.77 -6.72
N VAL A 41 2.51 -18.29 -6.37
CA VAL A 41 1.59 -18.91 -7.34
C VAL A 41 1.08 -17.89 -8.33
N LEU A 42 0.67 -16.71 -7.86
CA LEU A 42 0.15 -15.61 -8.66
C LEU A 42 1.16 -15.16 -9.72
N PHE A 43 2.41 -14.94 -9.33
CA PHE A 43 3.45 -14.45 -10.23
C PHE A 43 3.93 -15.51 -11.21
N ARG A 44 3.96 -16.79 -10.81
CA ARG A 44 4.36 -17.87 -11.73
C ARG A 44 3.27 -18.26 -12.71
N ARG A 45 1.99 -18.15 -12.35
CA ARG A 45 0.87 -18.76 -13.10
C ARG A 45 -0.22 -17.78 -13.48
N GLY A 46 -0.13 -16.54 -13.05
CA GLY A 46 -1.15 -15.49 -13.25
C GLY A 46 -2.37 -15.66 -12.37
N VAL A 47 -3.26 -14.67 -12.42
CA VAL A 47 -4.44 -14.58 -11.57
C VAL A 47 -5.43 -15.72 -11.83
N ALA A 48 -5.65 -16.09 -13.11
CA ALA A 48 -6.60 -17.14 -13.46
C ALA A 48 -6.25 -18.48 -12.80
N ALA A 49 -4.98 -18.86 -12.81
CA ALA A 49 -4.47 -20.11 -12.23
C ALA A 49 -4.24 -20.06 -10.71
N THR A 50 -4.35 -18.87 -10.08
CA THR A 50 -4.25 -18.72 -8.63
C THR A 50 -5.56 -19.17 -7.98
N THR A 51 -5.63 -20.45 -7.65
CA THR A 51 -6.76 -21.06 -6.94
C THR A 51 -6.37 -21.37 -5.50
N LEU A 52 -7.34 -21.45 -4.58
CA LEU A 52 -7.09 -21.86 -3.20
C LEU A 52 -6.43 -23.25 -3.14
N ASN A 53 -6.80 -24.16 -4.05
CA ASN A 53 -6.15 -25.48 -4.14
C ASN A 53 -4.66 -25.39 -4.54
N ALA A 54 -4.33 -24.53 -5.52
CA ALA A 54 -2.95 -24.33 -5.93
C ALA A 54 -2.09 -23.76 -4.79
N VAL A 55 -2.66 -22.80 -4.05
CA VAL A 55 -2.00 -22.19 -2.88
C VAL A 55 -1.86 -23.21 -1.74
N ALA A 56 -2.88 -24.01 -1.45
CA ALA A 56 -2.81 -25.05 -0.42
C ALA A 56 -1.68 -26.06 -0.69
N LYS A 57 -1.54 -26.48 -1.95
CA LYS A 57 -0.43 -27.35 -2.39
C LYS A 57 0.93 -26.67 -2.25
N GLU A 58 1.02 -25.39 -2.57
CA GLU A 58 2.27 -24.62 -2.47
C GLU A 58 2.75 -24.46 -1.02
N VAL A 59 1.79 -24.26 -0.07
CA VAL A 59 2.09 -24.13 1.37
C VAL A 59 2.32 -25.50 2.04
N GLY A 60 1.79 -26.56 1.47
CA GLY A 60 1.78 -27.89 2.09
C GLY A 60 0.70 -28.06 3.16
N VAL A 61 -0.44 -27.37 3.03
CA VAL A 61 -1.57 -27.49 3.96
C VAL A 61 -2.80 -28.11 3.27
N SER A 62 -3.75 -28.59 4.07
CA SER A 62 -5.01 -29.09 3.53
C SER A 62 -5.86 -27.93 2.97
N LYS A 63 -6.71 -28.25 1.97
CA LYS A 63 -7.69 -27.31 1.44
C LYS A 63 -8.58 -26.72 2.54
N THR A 64 -9.04 -27.55 3.47
CA THR A 64 -9.87 -27.13 4.61
C THR A 64 -9.14 -26.11 5.51
N ALA A 65 -7.85 -26.34 5.77
CA ALA A 65 -7.04 -25.39 6.54
C ALA A 65 -6.90 -24.05 5.82
N LEU A 66 -6.77 -24.06 4.49
CA LEU A 66 -6.68 -22.81 3.73
C LEU A 66 -8.00 -22.02 3.77
N TYR A 67 -9.15 -22.68 3.62
CA TYR A 67 -10.46 -22.04 3.70
C TYR A 67 -10.74 -21.42 5.09
N TYR A 68 -10.13 -21.93 6.13
CA TYR A 68 -10.20 -21.32 7.46
C TYR A 68 -9.55 -19.92 7.51
N TYR A 69 -8.49 -19.70 6.73
CA TYR A 69 -7.78 -18.42 6.66
C TYR A 69 -8.36 -17.48 5.59
N PHE A 70 -8.76 -18.04 4.46
CA PHE A 70 -9.26 -17.28 3.30
C PHE A 70 -10.50 -17.98 2.72
N PRO A 71 -11.70 -17.39 2.92
CA PRO A 71 -12.96 -18.03 2.52
C PRO A 71 -13.14 -18.09 0.99
N SER A 72 -12.45 -17.24 0.25
CA SER A 72 -12.52 -17.18 -1.22
C SER A 72 -11.18 -16.78 -1.83
N LYS A 73 -11.07 -16.99 -3.14
CA LYS A 73 -9.94 -16.50 -3.95
C LYS A 73 -9.88 -14.96 -3.89
N ASP A 74 -11.02 -14.29 -3.96
CA ASP A 74 -11.09 -12.83 -3.95
C ASP A 74 -10.64 -12.27 -2.60
N ALA A 75 -11.00 -12.90 -1.48
CA ALA A 75 -10.50 -12.54 -0.16
C ALA A 75 -8.97 -12.70 -0.07
N LEU A 76 -8.41 -13.74 -0.68
CA LEU A 76 -6.97 -13.96 -0.74
C LEU A 76 -6.28 -12.90 -1.60
N LEU A 77 -6.79 -12.63 -2.79
CA LEU A 77 -6.25 -11.61 -3.70
C LEU A 77 -6.35 -10.20 -3.09
N PHE A 78 -7.49 -9.88 -2.48
CA PHE A 78 -7.64 -8.61 -1.74
C PHE A 78 -6.56 -8.43 -0.69
N GLU A 79 -6.27 -9.45 0.10
CA GLU A 79 -5.26 -9.35 1.16
C GLU A 79 -3.84 -9.15 0.60
N ILE A 80 -3.52 -9.75 -0.55
CA ILE A 80 -2.25 -9.51 -1.25
C ILE A 80 -2.15 -8.03 -1.66
N VAL A 81 -3.19 -7.51 -2.33
CA VAL A 81 -3.26 -6.11 -2.77
C VAL A 81 -3.20 -5.17 -1.57
N PHE A 82 -4.03 -5.42 -0.57
CA PHE A 82 -4.12 -4.57 0.63
C PHE A 82 -2.78 -4.41 1.33
N ARG A 83 -2.03 -5.51 1.53
CA ARG A 83 -0.69 -5.45 2.16
C ARG A 83 0.31 -4.65 1.33
N SER A 84 0.27 -4.77 0.01
CA SER A 84 1.14 -3.98 -0.87
C SER A 84 0.82 -2.49 -0.77
N LEU A 85 -0.47 -2.13 -0.82
CA LEU A 85 -0.93 -0.75 -0.64
C LEU A 85 -0.61 -0.20 0.76
N GLU A 86 -0.81 -1.00 1.81
CA GLU A 86 -0.49 -0.61 3.19
C GLU A 86 1.01 -0.33 3.36
N THR A 87 1.86 -1.22 2.84
CA THR A 87 3.32 -1.06 2.90
C THR A 87 3.75 0.22 2.18
N GLN A 88 3.21 0.48 1.00
CA GLN A 88 3.49 1.68 0.23
C GLN A 88 2.98 2.93 0.95
N ALA A 89 1.74 2.93 1.45
CA ALA A 89 1.15 4.08 2.15
C ALA A 89 1.95 4.45 3.42
N ARG A 90 2.42 3.47 4.18
CA ARG A 90 3.29 3.70 5.34
C ARG A 90 4.65 4.29 4.94
N ALA A 91 5.28 3.77 3.89
CA ALA A 91 6.55 4.29 3.40
C ALA A 91 6.43 5.75 2.97
N VAL A 92 5.35 6.10 2.25
CA VAL A 92 5.05 7.49 1.88
C VAL A 92 4.81 8.36 3.11
N HIS A 93 3.97 7.91 4.05
CA HIS A 93 3.70 8.65 5.29
C HIS A 93 4.99 8.95 6.06
N ASP A 94 5.80 7.92 6.31
CA ASP A 94 7.06 8.06 7.07
C ASP A 94 8.08 8.99 6.39
N ALA A 95 8.05 9.05 5.06
CA ALA A 95 8.90 9.96 4.30
C ALA A 95 8.36 11.39 4.33
N VAL A 96 7.06 11.58 4.14
CA VAL A 96 6.39 12.89 4.20
C VAL A 96 6.57 13.51 5.58
N GLU A 97 6.49 12.74 6.67
CA GLU A 97 6.70 13.25 8.03
C GLU A 97 8.11 13.86 8.25
N LYS A 98 9.09 13.52 7.44
CA LYS A 98 10.46 14.04 7.51
C LYS A 98 10.68 15.27 6.63
N THR A 99 9.71 15.69 5.83
CA THR A 99 9.81 16.82 4.92
C THR A 99 9.54 18.15 5.65
N LYS A 100 10.09 19.23 5.13
CA LYS A 100 9.97 20.56 5.71
C LYS A 100 8.83 21.38 5.12
N ASP A 101 8.52 21.14 3.86
CA ASP A 101 7.55 21.92 3.10
C ASP A 101 6.71 21.05 2.17
N GLY A 102 5.71 21.67 1.53
CA GLY A 102 4.78 20.99 0.62
C GLY A 102 5.44 20.45 -0.63
N GLY A 103 6.44 21.14 -1.18
CA GLY A 103 7.16 20.70 -2.38
C GLY A 103 7.98 19.44 -2.12
N GLU A 104 8.72 19.42 -0.99
CA GLU A 104 9.43 18.20 -0.55
C GLU A 104 8.48 17.04 -0.29
N ALA A 105 7.30 17.32 0.30
CA ALA A 105 6.29 16.31 0.58
C ALA A 105 5.71 15.67 -0.71
N LEU A 106 5.42 16.47 -1.73
CA LEU A 106 4.99 15.97 -3.04
C LEU A 106 6.07 15.12 -3.70
N GLY A 107 7.32 15.57 -3.66
CA GLY A 107 8.46 14.78 -4.14
C GLY A 107 8.64 13.46 -3.39
N ALA A 108 8.38 13.43 -2.08
CA ALA A 108 8.41 12.22 -1.27
C ALA A 108 7.30 11.22 -1.69
N ILE A 109 6.07 11.70 -1.97
CA ILE A 109 5.00 10.86 -2.49
C ILE A 109 5.43 10.15 -3.79
N VAL A 110 6.00 10.89 -4.74
CA VAL A 110 6.45 10.30 -6.01
C VAL A 110 7.55 9.26 -5.76
N ARG A 111 8.58 9.64 -5.05
CA ARG A 111 9.76 8.80 -4.80
C ARG A 111 9.41 7.51 -4.08
N GLU A 112 8.70 7.62 -2.95
CA GLU A 112 8.40 6.44 -2.14
C GLU A 112 7.38 5.51 -2.78
N THR A 113 6.45 6.05 -3.58
CA THR A 113 5.55 5.22 -4.38
C THR A 113 6.32 4.40 -5.41
N VAL A 114 7.28 5.02 -6.11
CA VAL A 114 8.12 4.29 -7.07
C VAL A 114 9.01 3.28 -6.36
N HIS A 115 9.69 3.66 -5.28
CA HIS A 115 10.59 2.79 -4.52
C HIS A 115 9.86 1.59 -3.90
N ALA A 116 8.61 1.75 -3.46
CA ALA A 116 7.85 0.66 -2.88
C ALA A 116 7.54 -0.46 -3.88
N PHE A 117 7.33 -0.09 -5.15
CA PHE A 117 6.95 -1.04 -6.20
C PHE A 117 8.07 -1.44 -7.15
N ALA A 118 9.14 -0.62 -7.31
CA ALA A 118 10.25 -0.92 -8.22
C ALA A 118 10.91 -2.30 -7.97
N PRO A 119 11.15 -2.75 -6.72
CA PRO A 119 11.68 -4.09 -6.46
C PRO A 119 10.67 -5.23 -6.70
N ARG A 120 9.38 -4.87 -6.83
CA ARG A 120 8.26 -5.82 -6.91
C ARG A 120 7.23 -5.37 -7.95
N PRO A 121 7.60 -5.31 -9.23
CA PRO A 121 6.71 -4.79 -10.27
C PRO A 121 5.41 -5.60 -10.39
N ASP A 122 5.45 -6.87 -10.04
CA ASP A 122 4.25 -7.72 -10.04
C ASP A 122 3.24 -7.31 -8.96
N ASP A 123 3.69 -6.81 -7.80
CA ASP A 123 2.78 -6.25 -6.79
C ASP A 123 2.03 -5.03 -7.32
N PHE A 124 2.72 -4.17 -8.05
CA PHE A 124 2.13 -3.05 -8.75
C PHE A 124 1.09 -3.50 -9.78
N ARG A 125 1.46 -4.48 -10.63
CA ARG A 125 0.54 -5.03 -11.65
C ARG A 125 -0.74 -5.58 -11.03
N VAL A 126 -0.63 -6.32 -9.93
CA VAL A 126 -1.79 -6.86 -9.24
C VAL A 126 -2.62 -5.78 -8.58
N ALA A 127 -1.98 -4.80 -7.93
CA ALA A 127 -2.67 -3.73 -7.21
C ALA A 127 -3.41 -2.75 -8.15
N PHE A 128 -2.82 -2.42 -9.30
CA PHE A 128 -3.31 -1.34 -10.15
C PHE A 128 -3.78 -1.77 -11.54
N LEU A 129 -3.16 -2.78 -12.14
CA LEU A 129 -3.45 -3.12 -13.53
C LEU A 129 -4.40 -4.31 -13.68
N HIS A 130 -4.47 -5.21 -12.68
CA HIS A 130 -5.30 -6.40 -12.79
C HIS A 130 -6.79 -6.07 -13.00
N GLY A 131 -7.32 -5.11 -12.25
CA GLY A 131 -8.72 -4.67 -12.39
C GLY A 131 -9.03 -4.03 -13.74
N GLN A 132 -8.03 -3.44 -14.40
CA GLN A 132 -8.19 -2.81 -15.73
C GLN A 132 -8.17 -3.85 -16.86
N VAL A 133 -7.30 -4.85 -16.75
CA VAL A 133 -7.12 -5.87 -17.81
C VAL A 133 -8.17 -6.97 -17.74
N ALA A 134 -8.63 -7.31 -16.56
CA ALA A 134 -9.60 -8.39 -16.35
C ALA A 134 -11.06 -8.00 -16.64
N GLY A 135 -11.30 -6.74 -17.00
CA GLY A 135 -12.60 -6.20 -17.38
C GLY A 135 -13.48 -5.73 -16.21
N PRO A 136 -14.58 -5.00 -16.52
CA PRO A 136 -15.50 -4.54 -15.50
C PRO A 136 -16.06 -5.69 -14.69
N GLY A 137 -15.89 -5.65 -13.38
CA GLY A 137 -16.40 -6.69 -12.49
C GLY A 137 -15.45 -7.83 -12.14
N ALA A 138 -14.23 -7.85 -12.67
CA ALA A 138 -13.26 -8.92 -12.38
C ALA A 138 -12.66 -8.84 -10.96
N VAL A 139 -12.72 -7.69 -10.31
CA VAL A 139 -12.36 -7.48 -8.91
C VAL A 139 -13.50 -6.75 -8.24
N HIS A 140 -14.30 -7.45 -7.47
CA HIS A 140 -15.34 -6.88 -6.63
C HIS A 140 -14.83 -6.83 -5.20
N TRP A 141 -14.56 -5.64 -4.71
CA TRP A 141 -14.31 -5.43 -3.30
C TRP A 141 -15.62 -5.04 -2.62
N ASP A 142 -15.89 -5.68 -1.50
CA ASP A 142 -17.04 -5.36 -0.68
C ASP A 142 -16.82 -4.10 0.16
N GLU A 143 -17.87 -3.64 0.82
CA GLU A 143 -17.81 -2.42 1.64
C GLU A 143 -16.80 -2.54 2.79
N GLN A 144 -16.63 -3.73 3.39
CA GLN A 144 -15.68 -3.96 4.46
C GLN A 144 -14.23 -3.86 3.93
N GLN A 145 -13.98 -4.36 2.73
CA GLN A 145 -12.69 -4.25 2.05
C GLN A 145 -12.37 -2.79 1.71
N PHE A 146 -13.35 -2.04 1.17
CA PHE A 146 -13.17 -0.60 0.95
C PHE A 146 -12.95 0.19 2.25
N ALA A 147 -13.63 -0.15 3.33
CA ALA A 147 -13.42 0.47 4.64
C ALA A 147 -11.99 0.29 5.17
N ARG A 148 -11.31 -0.80 4.79
CA ARG A 148 -9.89 -1.03 5.12
C ARG A 148 -8.94 -0.19 4.26
N ILE A 149 -9.30 0.11 3.01
CA ILE A 149 -8.46 0.90 2.10
C ILE A 149 -8.56 2.40 2.40
N ARG A 150 -9.75 2.90 2.76
CA ARG A 150 -9.96 4.35 2.99
C ARG A 150 -8.91 5.01 3.90
N PRO A 151 -8.52 4.43 5.05
CA PRO A 151 -7.49 5.02 5.91
C PRO A 151 -6.11 5.12 5.25
N LEU A 152 -5.81 4.29 4.25
CA LEU A 152 -4.55 4.36 3.51
C LEU A 152 -4.45 5.65 2.68
N ASN A 153 -5.59 6.18 2.22
CA ASN A 153 -5.63 7.45 1.50
C ASN A 153 -5.22 8.62 2.41
N ASP A 154 -5.55 8.56 3.70
CA ASP A 154 -5.14 9.59 4.64
C ASP A 154 -3.64 9.48 4.93
N LEU A 155 -3.09 8.27 5.08
CA LEU A 155 -1.65 8.05 5.18
C LEU A 155 -0.89 8.59 3.95
N LEU A 156 -1.47 8.46 2.75
CA LEU A 156 -0.85 8.89 1.51
C LEU A 156 -0.88 10.42 1.33
N PHE A 157 -1.96 11.08 1.73
CA PHE A 157 -2.24 12.43 1.26
C PHE A 157 -2.35 13.48 2.36
N ALA A 158 -2.74 13.14 3.59
CA ALA A 158 -3.05 14.13 4.62
C ALA A 158 -1.82 14.96 5.01
N GLY A 159 -0.70 14.32 5.31
CA GLY A 159 0.52 15.01 5.73
C GLY A 159 1.08 15.98 4.68
N ALA A 160 1.02 15.60 3.39
CA ALA A 160 1.43 16.51 2.31
C ALA A 160 0.44 17.67 2.14
N ALA A 161 -0.87 17.41 2.26
CA ALA A 161 -1.88 18.45 2.18
C ALA A 161 -1.73 19.48 3.32
N GLU A 162 -1.42 19.05 4.54
CA GLU A 162 -1.16 19.93 5.68
C GLU A 162 0.06 20.84 5.44
N ARG A 163 1.15 20.29 4.89
CA ARG A 163 2.37 21.08 4.57
C ARG A 163 2.14 22.09 3.46
N LEU A 164 1.30 21.76 2.46
CA LEU A 164 0.92 22.69 1.42
C LEU A 164 0.04 23.84 1.95
N GLN A 165 -0.82 23.58 2.94
CA GLN A 165 -1.63 24.62 3.58
C GLN A 165 -0.78 25.56 4.44
N GLY A 166 0.24 25.03 5.14
CA GLY A 166 1.13 25.82 6.00
C GLY A 166 1.98 26.81 5.22
N ASN A 167 2.33 26.52 3.96
CA ASN A 167 3.12 27.39 3.10
C ASN A 167 2.29 28.44 2.34
N GLY A 168 0.96 28.34 2.39
CA GLY A 168 0.04 29.27 1.71
C GLY A 168 -0.05 30.62 2.39
N GLY A 169 1.01 31.43 2.32
CA GLY A 169 0.97 32.85 2.69
C GLY A 169 -0.15 33.56 1.93
N LYS A 170 -0.99 34.32 2.65
CA LYS A 170 -2.05 35.20 2.13
C LYS A 170 -1.47 36.14 1.05
N GLY A 171 -1.54 35.77 -0.23
CA GLY A 171 -1.06 36.73 -1.22
C GLY A 171 -0.97 36.35 -2.68
N SER A 172 -1.14 35.13 -3.12
CA SER A 172 -1.11 34.84 -4.55
C SER A 172 -2.52 34.69 -5.10
N GLY A 173 -2.99 35.70 -5.89
CA GLY A 173 -4.26 35.67 -6.63
C GLY A 173 -4.31 34.65 -7.76
N ARG A 174 -3.50 33.61 -7.73
CA ARG A 174 -3.58 32.41 -8.59
C ARG A 174 -4.53 31.41 -7.97
N ALA A 175 -5.44 30.87 -8.74
CA ALA A 175 -6.27 29.74 -8.35
C ALA A 175 -5.33 28.58 -7.94
N GLN A 176 -5.13 28.40 -6.64
CA GLN A 176 -4.32 27.30 -6.12
C GLN A 176 -5.11 26.00 -6.26
N VAL A 177 -4.45 24.96 -6.74
CA VAL A 177 -4.98 23.60 -6.71
C VAL A 177 -5.20 23.21 -5.24
N GLU A 178 -6.33 22.60 -4.94
CA GLU A 178 -6.64 22.12 -3.60
C GLU A 178 -5.50 21.18 -3.10
N PRO A 179 -4.97 21.37 -1.87
CA PRO A 179 -3.78 20.67 -1.38
C PRO A 179 -3.85 19.15 -1.45
N ARG A 180 -5.00 18.55 -1.10
CA ARG A 180 -5.18 17.11 -1.17
C ARG A 180 -5.22 16.61 -2.63
N LEU A 181 -5.81 17.39 -3.53
CA LEU A 181 -5.78 17.11 -4.97
C LEU A 181 -4.36 17.18 -5.51
N MET A 182 -3.55 18.15 -5.07
CA MET A 182 -2.12 18.24 -5.47
C MET A 182 -1.34 17.00 -5.02
N ALA A 183 -1.54 16.54 -3.79
CA ALA A 183 -0.93 15.29 -3.29
C ALA A 183 -1.40 14.07 -4.11
N PHE A 184 -2.67 14.02 -4.48
CA PHE A 184 -3.20 12.96 -5.33
C PHE A 184 -2.61 13.01 -6.76
N LEU A 185 -2.42 14.20 -7.34
CA LEU A 185 -1.76 14.35 -8.65
C LEU A 185 -0.32 13.87 -8.63
N ALA A 186 0.44 14.14 -7.55
CA ALA A 186 1.78 13.61 -7.38
C ALA A 186 1.79 12.07 -7.32
N TYR A 187 0.82 11.49 -6.63
CA TYR A 187 0.62 10.05 -6.60
C TYR A 187 0.28 9.46 -7.97
N LEU A 188 -0.63 10.09 -8.73
CA LEU A 188 -0.98 9.68 -10.09
C LEU A 188 0.23 9.74 -11.03
N ALA A 189 1.11 10.74 -10.87
CA ALA A 189 2.36 10.83 -11.63
C ALA A 189 3.27 9.61 -11.36
N ALA A 190 3.41 9.20 -10.10
CA ALA A 190 4.18 8.01 -9.72
C ALA A 190 3.58 6.71 -10.29
N VAL A 191 2.24 6.56 -10.22
CA VAL A 191 1.52 5.42 -10.80
C VAL A 191 1.69 5.40 -12.32
N GLY A 192 1.57 6.56 -12.97
CA GLY A 192 1.79 6.72 -14.41
C GLY A 192 3.22 6.31 -14.82
N LEU A 193 4.23 6.74 -14.07
CA LEU A 193 5.62 6.38 -14.27
C LEU A 193 5.82 4.86 -14.21
N LEU A 194 5.32 4.21 -13.15
CA LEU A 194 5.41 2.75 -12.99
C LEU A 194 4.68 1.99 -14.09
N THR A 195 3.56 2.53 -14.60
CA THR A 195 2.82 1.94 -15.72
C THR A 195 3.61 2.03 -17.01
N MET A 196 4.15 3.23 -17.31
CA MET A 196 4.91 3.49 -18.54
C MET A 196 6.24 2.76 -18.56
N LYS A 197 6.92 2.66 -17.41
CA LYS A 197 8.20 1.95 -17.31
C LYS A 197 8.13 0.53 -17.87
N GLY A 198 7.11 -0.23 -17.51
CA GLY A 198 6.94 -1.60 -18.01
C GLY A 198 6.71 -1.66 -19.53
N MET A 199 6.22 -0.58 -20.15
CA MET A 199 6.04 -0.47 -21.60
C MET A 199 7.34 -0.07 -22.31
N VAL A 200 8.06 0.93 -21.79
CA VAL A 200 9.28 1.48 -22.38
C VAL A 200 10.42 0.46 -22.33
N GLU A 201 10.60 -0.27 -21.22
CA GLU A 201 11.61 -1.32 -21.10
C GLU A 201 11.44 -2.44 -22.14
N SER A 202 10.23 -2.64 -22.66
CA SER A 202 9.96 -3.67 -23.67
C SER A 202 10.20 -3.18 -25.11
N LEU A 203 10.31 -1.88 -25.34
CA LEU A 203 10.32 -1.27 -26.68
C LEU A 203 11.70 -0.69 -27.09
N GLU A 204 12.72 -0.78 -26.24
CA GLU A 204 14.05 -0.15 -26.46
C GLU A 204 13.93 1.33 -26.92
N ASP A 205 13.04 2.08 -26.28
CA ASP A 205 12.71 3.45 -26.67
C ASP A 205 13.88 4.41 -26.35
N PRO A 206 14.36 5.23 -27.30
CA PRO A 206 15.40 6.21 -27.05
C PRO A 206 14.99 7.34 -26.10
N LEU A 207 13.70 7.46 -25.76
CA LEU A 207 13.18 8.37 -24.74
C LEU A 207 13.19 7.76 -23.31
N ALA A 208 13.87 6.63 -23.12
CA ALA A 208 14.00 6.01 -21.82
C ALA A 208 14.85 6.87 -20.87
N TYR A 209 14.21 7.44 -19.86
CA TYR A 209 14.88 8.10 -18.75
C TYR A 209 15.02 7.14 -17.58
N SER A 210 16.08 7.27 -16.78
CA SER A 210 16.22 6.49 -15.55
C SER A 210 15.12 6.86 -14.52
N ASP A 211 14.78 5.93 -13.65
CA ASP A 211 13.82 6.17 -12.54
C ASP A 211 14.20 7.43 -11.76
N GLN A 212 15.50 7.61 -11.48
CA GLN A 212 16.00 8.76 -10.75
C GLN A 212 15.72 10.07 -11.49
N GLN A 213 15.98 10.13 -12.80
CA GLN A 213 15.69 11.33 -13.62
C GLN A 213 14.20 11.66 -13.63
N LEU A 214 13.34 10.68 -13.75
CA LEU A 214 11.89 10.87 -13.76
C LEU A 214 11.36 11.29 -12.38
N ILE A 215 11.82 10.66 -11.31
CA ILE A 215 11.45 11.03 -9.92
C ILE A 215 11.91 12.47 -9.63
N GLU A 216 13.16 12.82 -9.95
CA GLU A 216 13.68 14.17 -9.75
C GLU A 216 12.95 15.21 -10.62
N GLY A 217 12.62 14.86 -11.86
CA GLY A 217 11.81 15.69 -12.76
C GLY A 217 10.45 16.02 -12.17
N PHE A 218 9.69 15.00 -11.73
CA PHE A 218 8.41 15.21 -11.08
C PHE A 218 8.55 15.98 -9.76
N ALA A 219 9.55 15.67 -8.93
CA ALA A 219 9.77 16.39 -7.67
C ALA A 219 9.99 17.89 -7.91
N ARG A 220 10.76 18.28 -8.94
CA ARG A 220 10.98 19.69 -9.32
C ARG A 220 9.70 20.35 -9.84
N VAL A 221 8.93 19.67 -10.68
CA VAL A 221 7.65 20.18 -11.20
C VAL A 221 6.67 20.46 -10.05
N PHE A 222 6.53 19.51 -9.14
CA PHE A 222 5.61 19.66 -7.99
C PHE A 222 6.13 20.68 -6.96
N ALA A 223 7.44 20.78 -6.72
CA ALA A 223 8.01 21.82 -5.86
C ALA A 223 7.72 23.22 -6.45
N ALA A 224 7.91 23.41 -7.75
CA ALA A 224 7.58 24.68 -8.40
C ALA A 224 6.06 25.01 -8.37
N ALA A 225 5.21 24.00 -8.44
CA ALA A 225 3.75 24.16 -8.33
C ALA A 225 3.28 24.45 -6.90
N ALA A 226 4.00 23.95 -5.88
CA ALA A 226 3.69 24.18 -4.47
C ALA A 226 3.97 25.64 -4.03
N GLY A 227 4.82 26.36 -4.78
CA GLY A 227 5.27 27.72 -4.44
C GLY A 227 6.40 27.70 -3.39
N PRO A 228 6.98 28.88 -3.13
CA PRO A 228 8.01 29.03 -2.10
C PRO A 228 7.45 28.92 -0.70
#